data_7462d4bf7023dc1a21223967b4ed2b28
#
_entry.id   7462d4bf7023dc1a21223967b4ed2b28
#
_cell.length_a   1.000
_cell.length_b   1.000
_cell.length_c   1.000
_cell.angle_alpha   90.00
_cell.angle_beta   90.00
_cell.angle_gamma   90.00
#
_symmetry.space_group_name_H-M   'P 1'
#
loop_
_entity.id
_entity.type
_entity.pdbx_description
1 polymer ?
#
loop_
_entity_poly.entity_id
_entity_poly.type
_entity_poly.pdbx_seq_one_letter_code
_entity_poly.pdbx_strand_id
1 'polypeptide(L)'
;VVLAARCLHRVAVDGNSMEPTLLDGDRLLVLSRSWGPPARLAVGDIVAVPDPRLTGRVLVKRVASIDRAERTVVVLGDAPDASTDSRHFGPVPVASVLGRVIHRYGPPGRSGPVPWPKEYHRD
;
A
#
# COMPACT_ATOMS: atom_id res chain seq x y z
N VAL A 1 14.41 -7.68 16.73
CA VAL A 1 14.43 -6.27 16.95
C VAL A 1 15.24 -5.56 15.87
N VAL A 2 16.52 -5.92 15.73
CA VAL A 2 17.35 -5.33 14.67
C VAL A 2 16.82 -5.72 13.28
N LEU A 3 16.35 -6.95 13.12
CA LEU A 3 15.76 -7.41 11.87
C LEU A 3 14.46 -6.65 11.56
N ALA A 4 13.63 -6.39 12.58
CA ALA A 4 12.41 -5.62 12.40
C ALA A 4 12.72 -4.21 11.87
N ALA A 5 13.77 -3.56 12.39
CA ALA A 5 14.16 -2.23 11.91
C ALA A 5 14.57 -2.25 10.43
N ARG A 6 15.20 -3.33 9.97
CA ARG A 6 15.57 -3.47 8.56
C ARG A 6 14.39 -3.71 7.64
N CYS A 7 13.26 -4.15 8.21
CA CYS A 7 12.06 -4.48 7.44
C CYS A 7 11.05 -3.35 7.40
N LEU A 8 11.37 -2.22 8.00
CA LEU A 8 10.54 -1.01 7.95
C LEU A 8 11.15 -0.03 6.96
N HIS A 9 10.30 0.49 6.10
CA HIS A 9 10.68 1.51 5.13
C HIS A 9 9.83 2.75 5.32
N ARG A 10 10.37 3.90 4.95
CA ARG A 10 9.65 5.16 4.97
C ARG A 10 9.25 5.52 3.55
N VAL A 11 8.00 5.88 3.37
CA VAL A 11 7.46 6.29 2.08
C VAL A 11 6.67 7.58 2.29
N ALA A 12 6.92 8.57 1.44
CA ALA A 12 6.12 9.79 1.42
C ALA A 12 5.08 9.69 0.31
N VAL A 13 3.85 10.10 0.64
CA VAL A 13 2.77 10.14 -0.34
C VAL A 13 2.98 11.33 -1.27
N ASP A 14 2.96 11.07 -2.57
CA ASP A 14 3.06 12.08 -3.61
C ASP A 14 1.81 11.99 -4.47
N GLY A 15 0.98 13.04 -4.42
CA GLY A 15 -0.24 13.11 -5.18
C GLY A 15 -1.49 12.76 -4.38
N ASN A 16 -2.60 12.64 -5.08
CA ASN A 16 -3.94 12.63 -4.49
C ASN A 16 -4.68 11.32 -4.67
N SER A 17 -4.02 10.27 -5.16
CA SER A 17 -4.70 9.02 -5.54
C SER A 17 -5.35 8.29 -4.38
N MET A 18 -4.90 8.54 -3.16
CA MET A 18 -5.39 7.88 -1.96
C MET A 18 -6.25 8.79 -1.08
N GLU A 19 -6.64 9.94 -1.57
CA GLU A 19 -7.58 10.79 -0.83
C GLU A 19 -8.94 10.11 -0.70
N PRO A 20 -9.62 10.31 0.41
CA PRO A 20 -9.27 11.14 1.56
C PRO A 20 -8.45 10.41 2.63
N THR A 21 -8.14 9.14 2.44
CA THR A 21 -7.45 8.32 3.44
C THR A 21 -6.03 8.81 3.69
N LEU A 22 -5.29 9.03 2.61
CA LEU A 22 -3.94 9.55 2.64
C LEU A 22 -3.88 10.81 1.79
N LEU A 23 -3.15 11.81 2.27
CA LEU A 23 -2.99 13.08 1.58
C LEU A 23 -1.56 13.24 1.11
N ASP A 24 -1.39 14.05 0.08
CA ASP A 24 -0.07 14.44 -0.40
C ASP A 24 0.79 14.93 0.78
N GLY A 25 2.01 14.44 0.87
CA GLY A 25 2.91 14.79 1.97
C GLY A 25 2.81 13.91 3.21
N ASP A 26 1.83 13.01 3.29
CA ASP A 26 1.77 12.06 4.39
C ASP A 26 3.01 11.17 4.36
N ARG A 27 3.52 10.84 5.55
CA ARG A 27 4.71 9.99 5.72
C ARG A 27 4.31 8.68 6.36
N LEU A 28 4.68 7.60 5.70
CA LEU A 28 4.19 6.28 6.03
C LEU A 28 5.32 5.35 6.41
N LEU A 29 5.04 4.46 7.36
CA LEU A 29 5.86 3.29 7.63
C LEU A 29 5.29 2.11 6.87
N VAL A 30 6.16 1.44 6.13
CA VAL A 30 5.83 0.27 5.33
C VAL A 30 6.58 -0.93 5.88
N LEU A 31 5.85 -1.97 6.26
CA LEU A 31 6.43 -3.22 6.72
C LEU A 31 6.74 -4.10 5.52
N SER A 32 8.01 -4.44 5.35
CA SER A 32 8.46 -5.26 4.23
C SER A 32 7.84 -6.66 4.29
N ARG A 33 7.49 -7.20 3.14
CA ARG A 33 6.97 -8.55 3.02
C ARG A 33 7.98 -9.64 3.34
N SER A 34 9.28 -9.32 3.25
CA SER A 34 10.33 -10.30 3.50
C SER A 34 10.51 -10.63 4.97
N TRP A 35 9.78 -9.95 5.85
CA TRP A 35 9.92 -10.13 7.28
C TRP A 35 8.93 -11.15 7.82
N GLY A 36 9.49 -12.23 8.41
CA GLY A 36 8.70 -13.25 9.10
C GLY A 36 7.90 -14.15 8.15
N PRO A 37 7.02 -15.00 8.72
CA PRO A 37 6.09 -15.77 7.91
C PRO A 37 5.33 -14.80 7.03
N PRO A 38 5.01 -15.19 5.79
CA PRO A 38 4.45 -14.25 4.84
C PRO A 38 3.27 -13.54 5.47
N ALA A 39 3.43 -12.25 5.72
CA ALA A 39 2.33 -11.43 6.13
C ALA A 39 1.30 -11.53 5.03
N ARG A 40 0.20 -12.19 5.31
CA ARG A 40 -0.82 -12.40 4.30
C ARG A 40 -1.46 -11.06 3.99
N LEU A 41 -1.41 -10.71 2.73
CA LEU A 41 -2.16 -9.58 2.26
C LEU A 41 -3.65 -9.87 2.39
N ALA A 42 -4.40 -8.84 2.74
CA ALA A 42 -5.85 -8.92 2.82
C ALA A 42 -6.45 -7.79 2.01
N VAL A 43 -7.64 -8.02 1.50
CA VAL A 43 -8.43 -6.97 0.86
C VAL A 43 -8.60 -5.82 1.85
N GLY A 44 -8.34 -4.60 1.39
CA GLY A 44 -8.38 -3.41 2.21
C GLY A 44 -7.01 -2.96 2.73
N ASP A 45 -6.00 -3.80 2.68
CA ASP A 45 -4.64 -3.38 3.02
C ASP A 45 -4.18 -2.28 2.09
N ILE A 46 -3.44 -1.31 2.63
CA ILE A 46 -2.73 -0.34 1.82
C ILE A 46 -1.31 -0.85 1.66
N VAL A 47 -0.85 -0.91 0.42
CA VAL A 47 0.43 -1.50 0.07
C VAL A 47 1.27 -0.55 -0.77
N ALA A 48 2.58 -0.77 -0.71
CA ALA A 48 3.54 -0.13 -1.60
C ALA A 48 3.90 -1.12 -2.69
N VAL A 49 3.77 -0.71 -3.95
CA VAL A 49 4.09 -1.54 -5.11
C VAL A 49 4.94 -0.75 -6.09
N PRO A 50 5.87 -1.40 -6.80
CA PRO A 50 6.58 -0.69 -7.86
C PRO A 50 5.61 -0.35 -8.99
N ASP A 51 5.79 0.81 -9.59
CA ASP A 51 5.02 1.20 -10.76
C ASP A 51 5.46 0.32 -11.94
N PRO A 52 4.56 -0.49 -12.53
CA PRO A 52 4.96 -1.35 -13.65
C PRO A 52 5.39 -0.58 -14.89
N ARG A 53 5.04 0.70 -14.96
CA ARG A 53 5.31 1.54 -16.14
C ARG A 53 6.57 2.38 -16.02
N LEU A 54 7.08 2.56 -14.80
CA LEU A 54 8.19 3.48 -14.58
C LEU A 54 9.13 2.92 -13.52
N THR A 55 10.31 2.50 -13.94
CA THR A 55 11.33 1.95 -13.06
C THR A 55 11.71 2.94 -11.97
N GLY A 56 11.78 2.46 -10.74
CA GLY A 56 12.19 3.26 -9.60
C GLY A 56 11.05 4.02 -8.93
N ARG A 57 9.87 4.05 -9.52
CA ARG A 57 8.72 4.69 -8.91
C ARG A 57 7.94 3.69 -8.05
N VAL A 58 7.51 4.13 -6.88
CA VAL A 58 6.69 3.34 -5.96
C VAL A 58 5.31 3.98 -5.86
N LEU A 59 4.29 3.13 -5.97
CA LEU A 59 2.90 3.54 -5.81
C LEU A 59 2.39 3.04 -4.47
N VAL A 60 1.51 3.83 -3.84
CA VAL A 60 0.79 3.43 -2.63
C VAL A 60 -0.67 3.30 -3.02
N LYS A 61 -1.23 2.11 -2.85
CA LYS A 61 -2.58 1.77 -3.30
C LYS A 61 -3.24 0.82 -2.32
N ARG A 62 -4.55 0.66 -2.47
CA ARG A 62 -5.32 -0.27 -1.65
C ARG A 62 -5.54 -1.58 -2.39
N VAL A 63 -5.39 -2.70 -1.68
CA VAL A 63 -5.72 -4.01 -2.23
C VAL A 63 -7.23 -4.13 -2.35
N ALA A 64 -7.72 -4.24 -3.58
CA ALA A 64 -9.14 -4.37 -3.87
C ALA A 64 -9.57 -5.82 -4.01
N SER A 65 -8.71 -6.66 -4.56
CA SER A 65 -8.96 -8.10 -4.67
C SER A 65 -7.65 -8.86 -4.76
N ILE A 66 -7.72 -10.14 -4.43
CA ILE A 66 -6.56 -11.04 -4.45
C ILE A 66 -6.98 -12.30 -5.21
N ASP A 67 -6.22 -12.65 -6.23
CA ASP A 67 -6.34 -13.94 -6.91
C ASP A 67 -5.23 -14.85 -6.39
N ARG A 68 -5.63 -15.78 -5.52
CA ARG A 68 -4.63 -16.62 -4.86
C ARG A 68 -4.11 -17.72 -5.78
N ALA A 69 -4.91 -18.14 -6.76
CA ALA A 69 -4.46 -19.15 -7.74
C ALA A 69 -3.41 -18.57 -8.66
N GLU A 70 -3.65 -17.36 -9.17
CA GLU A 70 -2.71 -16.68 -10.06
C GLU A 70 -1.62 -15.91 -9.29
N ARG A 71 -1.78 -15.75 -7.98
CA ARG A 71 -0.86 -15.00 -7.12
C ARG A 71 -0.72 -13.55 -7.57
N THR A 72 -1.83 -12.92 -7.85
CA THR A 72 -1.90 -11.52 -8.23
C THR A 72 -2.85 -10.74 -7.34
N VAL A 73 -2.66 -9.43 -7.32
CA VAL A 73 -3.54 -8.52 -6.59
C VAL A 73 -3.97 -7.39 -7.51
N VAL A 74 -5.22 -6.98 -7.34
CA VAL A 74 -5.73 -5.76 -7.94
C VAL A 74 -5.57 -4.66 -6.93
N VAL A 75 -4.88 -3.59 -7.30
CA VAL A 75 -4.64 -2.45 -6.43
C VAL A 75 -5.30 -1.22 -7.02
N LEU A 76 -6.02 -0.47 -6.19
CA LEU A 76 -6.79 0.70 -6.59
C LEU A 76 -6.48 1.88 -5.66
N GLY A 77 -6.50 3.08 -6.24
CA GLY A 77 -6.49 4.29 -5.44
C GLY A 77 -7.85 4.58 -4.85
N ASP A 78 -7.89 5.15 -3.65
CA ASP A 78 -9.14 5.52 -2.99
C ASP A 78 -9.85 6.68 -3.70
N ALA A 79 -9.10 7.47 -4.48
CA ALA A 79 -9.66 8.55 -5.30
C ALA A 79 -9.60 8.13 -6.78
N PRO A 80 -10.64 7.49 -7.32
CA PRO A 80 -10.59 6.88 -8.66
C PRO A 80 -10.20 7.85 -9.76
N ASP A 81 -10.68 9.08 -9.69
CA ASP A 81 -10.43 10.07 -10.74
C ASP A 81 -8.99 10.62 -10.73
N ALA A 82 -8.28 10.40 -9.63
CA ALA A 82 -6.91 10.88 -9.47
C ALA A 82 -5.90 9.73 -9.43
N SER A 83 -6.31 8.51 -9.72
CA SER A 83 -5.47 7.34 -9.54
C SER A 83 -5.13 6.67 -10.86
N THR A 84 -3.86 6.33 -11.03
CA THR A 84 -3.42 5.34 -12.01
C THR A 84 -3.07 4.06 -11.27
N ASP A 85 -3.78 3.00 -11.56
CA ASP A 85 -3.71 1.76 -10.80
C ASP A 85 -4.07 0.56 -11.67
N SER A 86 -4.49 -0.56 -11.06
CA SER A 86 -4.79 -1.79 -11.82
C SER A 86 -5.85 -1.62 -12.90
N ARG A 87 -6.71 -0.60 -12.83
CA ARG A 87 -7.63 -0.30 -13.93
C ARG A 87 -6.89 0.08 -15.20
N HIS A 88 -5.64 0.54 -15.08
CA HIS A 88 -4.82 0.97 -16.20
C HIS A 88 -3.78 -0.06 -16.59
N PHE A 89 -3.11 -0.70 -15.60
CA PHE A 89 -2.00 -1.61 -15.87
C PHE A 89 -2.28 -3.06 -15.49
N GLY A 90 -3.49 -3.35 -15.02
CA GLY A 90 -3.87 -4.72 -14.68
C GLY A 90 -3.41 -5.16 -13.30
N PRO A 91 -3.70 -6.43 -12.94
CA PRO A 91 -3.24 -6.99 -11.69
C PRO A 91 -1.72 -7.04 -11.62
N VAL A 92 -1.19 -6.95 -10.41
CA VAL A 92 0.26 -7.06 -10.19
C VAL A 92 0.57 -8.34 -9.41
N PRO A 93 1.75 -8.94 -9.64
CA PRO A 93 2.13 -10.13 -8.87
C PRO A 93 2.23 -9.82 -7.38
N VAL A 94 1.72 -10.72 -6.54
CA VAL A 94 1.89 -10.60 -5.09
C VAL A 94 3.36 -10.48 -4.73
N ALA A 95 4.23 -11.20 -5.45
CA ALA A 95 5.67 -11.16 -5.21
C ALA A 95 6.29 -9.78 -5.41
N SER A 96 5.66 -8.91 -6.19
CA SER A 96 6.17 -7.56 -6.43
C SER A 96 5.76 -6.56 -5.37
N VAL A 97 4.82 -6.90 -4.50
CA VAL A 97 4.40 -6.01 -3.41
C VAL A 97 5.56 -5.81 -2.46
N LEU A 98 5.96 -4.55 -2.28
CA LEU A 98 7.11 -4.21 -1.45
C LEU A 98 6.81 -4.32 0.04
N GLY A 99 5.59 -4.00 0.43
CA GLY A 99 5.18 -4.11 1.81
C GLY A 99 3.80 -3.51 2.06
N ARG A 100 3.38 -3.61 3.31
CA ARG A 100 2.10 -3.10 3.77
C ARG A 100 2.30 -1.84 4.61
N VAL A 101 1.49 -0.83 4.37
CA VAL A 101 1.48 0.38 5.19
C VAL A 101 0.87 0.05 6.55
N ILE A 102 1.62 0.32 7.62
CA ILE A 102 1.18 0.00 8.99
C ILE A 102 0.93 1.24 9.83
N HIS A 103 1.49 2.38 9.47
CA HIS A 103 1.39 3.57 10.29
C HIS A 103 1.69 4.82 9.47
N ARG A 104 1.05 5.92 9.84
CA ARG A 104 1.40 7.24 9.32
C ARG A 104 2.12 7.99 10.43
N TYR A 105 3.38 8.34 10.22
CA TYR A 105 4.18 9.01 11.24
C TYR A 105 4.30 10.52 11.07
N GLY A 106 3.74 11.05 10.03
CA GLY A 106 3.77 12.49 9.76
C GLY A 106 2.88 12.86 8.60
N PRO A 107 2.67 14.16 8.38
CA PRO A 107 3.22 15.28 9.14
C PRO A 107 2.60 15.38 10.54
N PRO A 108 3.16 16.24 11.43
CA PRO A 108 2.59 16.46 12.75
C PRO A 108 1.11 16.83 12.64
N GLY A 109 0.30 16.29 13.56
CA GLY A 109 -1.14 16.47 13.54
C GLY A 109 -1.90 15.42 12.74
N ARG A 110 -1.20 14.63 11.93
CA ARG A 110 -1.81 13.54 11.15
C ARG A 110 -1.24 12.17 11.50
N SER A 111 -0.39 12.09 12.52
CA SER A 111 0.21 10.81 12.93
C SER A 111 -0.85 9.88 13.52
N GLY A 112 -0.70 8.59 13.25
CA GLY A 112 -1.56 7.56 13.82
C GLY A 112 -1.77 6.39 12.88
N PRO A 113 -2.61 5.43 13.31
CA PRO A 113 -2.99 4.31 12.46
C PRO A 113 -3.69 4.81 11.21
N VAL A 114 -3.50 4.11 10.10
CA VAL A 114 -4.20 4.43 8.86
C VAL A 114 -5.61 3.87 8.96
N PRO A 115 -6.65 4.70 8.76
CA PRO A 115 -8.02 4.23 8.92
C PRO A 115 -8.43 3.26 7.83
N TRP A 116 -9.31 2.32 8.20
CA TRP A 116 -9.95 1.39 7.28
C TRP A 116 -11.25 1.98 6.77
N PRO A 117 -11.49 1.95 5.48
CA PRO A 117 -12.82 2.27 4.96
C PRO A 117 -13.84 1.27 5.48
N LYS A 118 -15.07 1.74 5.66
CA LYS A 118 -16.14 0.88 6.19
C LYS A 118 -16.46 -0.32 5.29
N GLU A 119 -16.24 -0.18 4.00
CA GLU A 119 -16.50 -1.24 3.04
C GLU A 119 -15.46 -2.37 3.06
N TYR A 120 -14.36 -2.19 3.74
CA TYR A 120 -13.33 -3.21 3.87
C TYR A 120 -13.24 -3.67 5.32
N HIS A 121 -13.79 -4.83 5.59
CA HIS A 121 -13.74 -5.41 6.93
C HIS A 121 -12.67 -6.49 7.01
N ARG A 122 -11.91 -6.43 8.07
CA ARG A 122 -10.81 -7.35 8.33
C ARG A 122 -11.21 -8.29 9.45
N ASP A 123 -11.96 -9.28 9.13
CA ASP A 123 -12.42 -10.24 10.12
C ASP A 123 -11.53 -11.46 10.22
#